data_11fefcc3e023462739a9db6f1fb1212d
#
_entry.id   11fefcc3e023462739a9db6f1fb1212d
#
_cell.length_a   1.000
_cell.length_b   1.000
_cell.length_c   1.000
_cell.angle_alpha   90.00
_cell.angle_beta   90.00
_cell.angle_gamma   90.00
#
_symmetry.space_group_name_H-M   'P 1'
#
loop_
_entity.id
_entity.type
_entity.pdbx_description
1 polymer ?
#
loop_
_entity_poly.entity_id
_entity_poly.type
_entity_poly.pdbx_seq_one_letter_code
_entity_poly.pdbx_strand_id
1 'polypeptide(L)'
;MIPLSLRIMPRLSLAIPTCDYHGKGDALLDDLLRTVQIQSFKDFEIVISDHSEDDKIETKVQEFSELFDVKYHRNSNKRGNSPANLNKAISLCTGEIIKIMFQDDFFYDDEAFEKIYYNLAGDVSKSWLLCGTNHTQDDGHNFFWDIFPRFNDNLLDGVNTISSPSVVAFKKDVLVRFDEELIYLMDIDFYYNMRKTHGEPIYYDDVLVTNRIHQDSISSNITNREELLQNESIYCKQKYD
;
A
#
# COMPACT_ATOMS: atom_id res chain seq x y z
N MET A 1 -9.66 -11.39 29.71
CA MET A 1 -8.81 -11.84 28.58
C MET A 1 -9.55 -12.91 27.84
N ILE A 2 -9.98 -12.65 26.57
CA ILE A 2 -10.57 -13.66 25.69
C ILE A 2 -9.44 -14.59 25.27
N PRO A 3 -9.58 -15.92 25.38
CA PRO A 3 -8.54 -16.86 24.96
C PRO A 3 -8.17 -16.64 23.50
N LEU A 4 -6.87 -16.73 23.13
CA LEU A 4 -6.36 -16.57 21.77
C LEU A 4 -7.07 -17.46 20.72
N SER A 5 -7.73 -18.55 21.14
CA SER A 5 -8.46 -19.50 20.29
C SER A 5 -9.82 -19.01 19.78
N LEU A 6 -10.26 -17.81 20.17
CA LEU A 6 -11.55 -17.20 19.79
C LEU A 6 -11.37 -15.79 19.14
N ARG A 7 -10.17 -15.41 18.76
CA ARG A 7 -10.02 -14.22 17.90
C ARG A 7 -10.60 -14.57 16.52
N ILE A 8 -11.77 -14.05 16.23
CA ILE A 8 -12.33 -14.02 14.86
C ILE A 8 -11.27 -13.26 14.03
N MET A 9 -10.82 -13.85 12.91
CA MET A 9 -9.88 -13.16 12.03
C MET A 9 -10.52 -11.86 11.56
N PRO A 10 -9.79 -10.75 11.52
CA PRO A 10 -10.33 -9.50 11.02
C PRO A 10 -10.72 -9.66 9.54
N ARG A 11 -11.71 -8.90 9.11
CA ARG A 11 -12.13 -8.93 7.71
C ARG A 11 -11.15 -8.20 6.79
N LEU A 12 -10.48 -7.16 7.29
CA LEU A 12 -9.52 -6.39 6.53
C LEU A 12 -8.20 -6.23 7.30
N SER A 13 -7.07 -6.38 6.61
CA SER A 13 -5.74 -5.99 7.09
C SER A 13 -5.24 -4.79 6.33
N LEU A 14 -4.85 -3.74 7.04
CA LEU A 14 -4.15 -2.60 6.47
C LEU A 14 -2.64 -2.84 6.57
N ALA A 15 -1.97 -3.09 5.43
CA ALA A 15 -0.54 -3.34 5.35
C ALA A 15 0.22 -2.05 5.09
N ILE A 16 1.04 -1.62 6.05
CA ILE A 16 1.79 -0.35 6.00
C ILE A 16 3.29 -0.62 6.10
N PRO A 17 4.07 -0.44 5.03
CA PRO A 17 5.52 -0.35 5.12
C PRO A 17 5.91 1.03 5.63
N THR A 18 6.76 1.10 6.66
CA THR A 18 7.21 2.36 7.25
C THR A 18 8.73 2.47 7.28
N CYS A 19 9.22 3.69 7.36
CA CYS A 19 10.61 4.03 7.65
C CYS A 19 10.69 5.45 8.26
N ASP A 20 11.85 5.81 8.80
CA ASP A 20 12.08 7.14 9.41
C ASP A 20 11.80 8.32 8.47
N TYR A 21 12.00 8.13 7.14
CA TYR A 21 11.67 9.12 6.13
C TYR A 21 12.32 10.50 6.38
N HIS A 22 13.64 10.50 6.62
CA HIS A 22 14.41 11.71 6.94
C HIS A 22 13.87 12.47 8.18
N GLY A 23 13.44 11.73 9.19
CA GLY A 23 12.94 12.30 10.45
C GLY A 23 11.49 12.76 10.43
N LYS A 24 10.72 12.40 9.39
CA LYS A 24 9.29 12.77 9.23
C LYS A 24 8.36 11.55 9.27
N GLY A 25 8.91 10.34 9.37
CA GLY A 25 8.14 9.10 9.24
C GLY A 25 7.03 8.97 10.26
N ASP A 26 7.25 9.36 11.50
CA ASP A 26 6.27 9.34 12.58
C ASP A 26 5.11 10.32 12.34
N ALA A 27 5.39 11.52 11.84
CA ALA A 27 4.37 12.51 11.50
C ALA A 27 3.50 12.06 10.33
N LEU A 28 4.12 11.53 9.26
CA LEU A 28 3.39 10.99 8.10
C LEU A 28 2.51 9.80 8.51
N LEU A 29 3.02 8.91 9.35
CA LEU A 29 2.23 7.80 9.88
C LEU A 29 1.08 8.28 10.78
N ASP A 30 1.29 9.31 11.60
CA ASP A 30 0.24 9.92 12.42
C ASP A 30 -0.91 10.43 11.57
N ASP A 31 -0.61 11.16 10.50
CA ASP A 31 -1.60 11.68 9.55
C ASP A 31 -2.41 10.54 8.92
N LEU A 32 -1.75 9.50 8.43
CA LEU A 32 -2.41 8.30 7.90
C LEU A 32 -3.34 7.67 8.96
N LEU A 33 -2.82 7.40 10.16
CA LEU A 33 -3.57 6.70 11.20
C LEU A 33 -4.78 7.50 11.70
N ARG A 34 -4.74 8.84 11.64
CA ARG A 34 -5.92 9.68 11.90
C ARG A 34 -7.03 9.45 10.88
N THR A 35 -6.70 9.28 9.60
CA THR A 35 -7.71 8.94 8.58
C THR A 35 -8.24 7.51 8.71
N VAL A 36 -7.43 6.60 9.27
CA VAL A 36 -7.89 5.26 9.66
C VAL A 36 -8.85 5.31 10.85
N GLN A 37 -8.61 6.20 11.79
CA GLN A 37 -9.47 6.35 12.98
C GLN A 37 -10.92 6.70 12.65
N ILE A 38 -11.14 7.50 11.63
CA ILE A 38 -12.48 7.94 11.21
C ILE A 38 -13.18 6.98 10.26
N GLN A 39 -12.53 5.91 9.77
CA GLN A 39 -13.18 4.92 8.90
C GLN A 39 -14.44 4.35 9.54
N SER A 40 -15.53 4.22 8.77
CA SER A 40 -16.83 3.68 9.20
C SER A 40 -16.73 2.19 9.54
N PHE A 41 -16.00 1.42 8.75
CA PHE A 41 -15.78 -0.01 8.95
C PHE A 41 -14.73 -0.26 10.05
N LYS A 42 -15.08 -1.08 11.07
CA LYS A 42 -14.24 -1.27 12.27
C LYS A 42 -13.64 -2.67 12.42
N ASP A 43 -14.00 -3.62 11.55
CA ASP A 43 -13.50 -5.00 11.62
C ASP A 43 -12.21 -5.14 10.81
N PHE A 44 -11.13 -4.52 11.31
CA PHE A 44 -9.81 -4.51 10.67
C PHE A 44 -8.68 -4.61 11.69
N GLU A 45 -7.51 -4.99 11.21
CA GLU A 45 -6.22 -4.87 11.88
C GLU A 45 -5.29 -3.95 11.12
N ILE A 46 -4.34 -3.34 11.80
CA ILE A 46 -3.24 -2.57 11.21
C ILE A 46 -1.97 -3.40 11.34
N VAL A 47 -1.24 -3.58 10.25
CA VAL A 47 0.01 -4.33 10.20
C VAL A 47 1.13 -3.44 9.70
N ILE A 48 2.09 -3.13 10.55
CA ILE A 48 3.19 -2.23 10.26
C ILE A 48 4.50 -3.02 10.21
N SER A 49 5.21 -2.88 9.09
CA SER A 49 6.59 -3.36 8.93
C SER A 49 7.51 -2.14 8.82
N ASP A 50 8.43 -2.00 9.78
CA ASP A 50 9.22 -0.77 9.96
C ASP A 50 10.70 -0.98 9.69
N HIS A 51 11.25 -0.23 8.74
CA HIS A 51 12.67 -0.18 8.39
C HIS A 51 13.47 0.90 9.14
N SER A 52 12.84 1.65 10.07
CA SER A 52 13.54 2.68 10.86
C SER A 52 14.64 2.11 11.73
N GLU A 53 15.62 2.93 12.07
CA GLU A 53 16.66 2.60 13.04
C GLU A 53 16.33 3.10 14.45
N ASP A 54 15.58 4.20 14.53
CA ASP A 54 15.12 4.78 15.79
C ASP A 54 13.73 4.26 16.21
N ASP A 55 13.26 4.70 17.38
CA ASP A 55 12.01 4.21 17.98
C ASP A 55 10.82 5.16 17.77
N LYS A 56 10.93 6.17 16.90
CA LYS A 56 9.86 7.16 16.69
C LYS A 56 8.59 6.52 16.13
N ILE A 57 8.73 5.68 15.08
CA ILE A 57 7.61 4.93 14.50
C ILE A 57 6.99 4.00 15.55
N GLU A 58 7.81 3.25 16.30
CA GLU A 58 7.33 2.35 17.35
C GLU A 58 6.56 3.09 18.44
N THR A 59 7.08 4.25 18.88
CA THR A 59 6.43 5.12 19.84
C THR A 59 5.07 5.61 19.34
N LYS A 60 5.01 6.04 18.08
CA LYS A 60 3.76 6.46 17.44
C LYS A 60 2.76 5.30 17.36
N VAL A 61 3.20 4.12 16.99
CA VAL A 61 2.36 2.91 16.94
C VAL A 61 1.79 2.57 18.31
N GLN A 62 2.56 2.71 19.39
CA GLN A 62 2.08 2.46 20.76
C GLN A 62 0.89 3.35 21.13
N GLU A 63 0.89 4.63 20.73
CA GLU A 63 -0.23 5.54 20.97
C GLU A 63 -1.53 5.03 20.33
N PHE A 64 -1.45 4.49 19.11
CA PHE A 64 -2.62 3.96 18.39
C PHE A 64 -3.00 2.54 18.78
N SER A 65 -2.10 1.77 19.39
CA SER A 65 -2.39 0.40 19.86
C SER A 65 -3.42 0.34 21.00
N GLU A 66 -3.70 1.47 21.65
CA GLU A 66 -4.79 1.58 22.62
C GLU A 66 -6.16 1.66 21.95
N LEU A 67 -6.21 2.05 20.68
CA LEU A 67 -7.42 2.28 19.90
C LEU A 67 -7.74 1.15 18.91
N PHE A 68 -6.70 0.46 18.41
CA PHE A 68 -6.80 -0.52 17.32
C PHE A 68 -6.04 -1.80 17.62
N ASP A 69 -6.38 -2.88 16.90
CA ASP A 69 -5.54 -4.08 16.82
C ASP A 69 -4.36 -3.81 15.88
N VAL A 70 -3.21 -3.42 16.46
CA VAL A 70 -1.99 -3.08 15.70
C VAL A 70 -0.94 -4.16 15.89
N LYS A 71 -0.43 -4.70 14.79
CA LYS A 71 0.74 -5.57 14.74
C LYS A 71 1.94 -4.78 14.23
N TYR A 72 2.88 -4.49 15.09
CA TYR A 72 4.12 -3.84 14.75
C TYR A 72 5.27 -4.83 14.62
N HIS A 73 6.09 -4.68 13.58
CA HIS A 73 7.29 -5.47 13.35
C HIS A 73 8.45 -4.58 12.91
N ARG A 74 9.48 -4.47 13.79
CA ARG A 74 10.76 -3.86 13.41
C ARG A 74 11.47 -4.78 12.44
N ASN A 75 11.54 -4.40 11.16
CA ASN A 75 12.12 -5.20 10.09
C ASN A 75 13.55 -4.73 9.80
N SER A 76 14.54 -5.51 10.25
CA SER A 76 15.95 -5.23 9.95
C SER A 76 16.44 -5.86 8.65
N ASN A 77 15.63 -6.72 8.02
CA ASN A 77 16.03 -7.44 6.82
C ASN A 77 15.89 -6.54 5.59
N LYS A 78 16.92 -6.49 4.73
CA LYS A 78 16.97 -5.68 3.51
C LYS A 78 16.54 -4.22 3.75
N ARG A 79 17.02 -3.60 4.86
CA ARG A 79 16.68 -2.24 5.22
C ARG A 79 16.89 -1.27 4.04
N GLY A 80 15.94 -0.38 3.79
CA GLY A 80 15.92 0.52 2.65
C GLY A 80 15.32 -0.07 1.36
N ASN A 81 15.04 -1.39 1.32
CA ASN A 81 14.35 -2.02 0.20
C ASN A 81 12.83 -1.95 0.43
N SER A 82 12.14 -1.06 -0.28
CA SER A 82 10.69 -0.83 -0.13
C SER A 82 9.85 -2.07 -0.45
N PRO A 83 10.09 -2.80 -1.58
CA PRO A 83 9.41 -4.08 -1.86
C PRO A 83 9.54 -5.10 -0.73
N ALA A 84 10.74 -5.28 -0.17
CA ALA A 84 10.97 -6.24 0.91
C ALA A 84 10.20 -5.86 2.18
N ASN A 85 10.15 -4.56 2.50
CA ASN A 85 9.39 -4.06 3.65
C ASN A 85 7.89 -4.27 3.47
N LEU A 86 7.36 -3.95 2.28
CA LEU A 86 5.96 -4.15 1.95
C LEU A 86 5.58 -5.65 1.92
N ASN A 87 6.41 -6.50 1.33
CA ASN A 87 6.23 -7.96 1.35
C ASN A 87 6.17 -8.49 2.79
N LYS A 88 6.99 -7.93 3.69
CA LYS A 88 6.96 -8.30 5.10
C LYS A 88 5.65 -7.88 5.77
N ALA A 89 5.17 -6.65 5.56
CA ALA A 89 3.88 -6.20 6.06
C ALA A 89 2.75 -7.13 5.58
N ILE A 90 2.68 -7.40 4.27
CA ILE A 90 1.69 -8.31 3.66
C ILE A 90 1.75 -9.72 4.30
N SER A 91 2.94 -10.24 4.56
CA SER A 91 3.12 -11.59 5.12
C SER A 91 2.58 -11.75 6.54
N LEU A 92 2.45 -10.65 7.28
CA LEU A 92 1.96 -10.62 8.66
C LEU A 92 0.45 -10.39 8.75
N CYS A 93 -0.19 -10.02 7.65
CA CYS A 93 -1.64 -9.81 7.57
C CYS A 93 -2.42 -11.11 7.81
N THR A 94 -3.52 -11.02 8.57
CA THR A 94 -4.39 -12.17 8.86
C THR A 94 -5.81 -12.01 8.35
N GLY A 95 -6.22 -10.80 7.93
CA GLY A 95 -7.54 -10.50 7.41
C GLY A 95 -7.87 -11.17 6.07
N GLU A 96 -9.15 -11.25 5.75
CA GLU A 96 -9.65 -11.83 4.49
C GLU A 96 -9.21 -11.01 3.27
N ILE A 97 -9.15 -9.69 3.44
CA ILE A 97 -8.72 -8.73 2.43
C ILE A 97 -7.52 -7.95 2.96
N ILE A 98 -6.50 -7.77 2.12
CA ILE A 98 -5.32 -6.98 2.41
C ILE A 98 -5.41 -5.68 1.61
N LYS A 99 -5.40 -4.55 2.29
CA LYS A 99 -5.29 -3.19 1.74
C LYS A 99 -3.88 -2.69 1.94
N ILE A 100 -3.19 -2.35 0.86
CA ILE A 100 -1.87 -1.69 0.94
C ILE A 100 -2.07 -0.20 1.17
N MET A 101 -1.22 0.40 2.02
CA MET A 101 -1.14 1.84 2.19
C MET A 101 0.30 2.24 2.53
N PHE A 102 0.89 3.13 1.75
CA PHE A 102 2.17 3.73 2.11
C PHE A 102 1.99 4.77 3.23
N GLN A 103 3.01 4.92 4.07
CA GLN A 103 2.92 5.77 5.26
C GLN A 103 2.74 7.26 4.96
N ASP A 104 3.12 7.72 3.77
CA ASP A 104 3.01 9.10 3.30
C ASP A 104 1.69 9.41 2.59
N ASP A 105 0.88 8.38 2.29
CA ASP A 105 -0.46 8.50 1.73
C ASP A 105 -1.52 8.47 2.85
N PHE A 106 -2.76 8.82 2.54
CA PHE A 106 -3.86 8.75 3.50
C PHE A 106 -5.22 8.48 2.83
N PHE A 107 -6.24 8.12 3.62
CA PHE A 107 -7.58 7.89 3.09
C PHE A 107 -8.29 9.22 2.87
N TYR A 108 -8.81 9.40 1.65
CA TYR A 108 -9.63 10.54 1.27
C TYR A 108 -11.07 10.39 1.75
N ASP A 109 -11.57 9.16 1.77
CA ASP A 109 -12.95 8.78 2.05
C ASP A 109 -13.02 8.00 3.36
N ASP A 110 -13.94 8.35 4.26
CA ASP A 110 -14.11 7.70 5.56
C ASP A 110 -14.91 6.38 5.48
N GLU A 111 -15.46 6.03 4.31
CA GLU A 111 -16.07 4.74 4.01
C GLU A 111 -15.15 3.84 3.15
N ALA A 112 -13.89 4.21 2.94
CA ALA A 112 -12.98 3.50 2.04
C ALA A 112 -12.84 2.01 2.39
N PHE A 113 -12.71 1.66 3.67
CA PHE A 113 -12.60 0.26 4.10
C PHE A 113 -13.87 -0.54 3.80
N GLU A 114 -15.03 0.05 4.05
CA GLU A 114 -16.34 -0.54 3.79
C GLU A 114 -16.53 -0.80 2.29
N LYS A 115 -16.24 0.19 1.46
CA LYS A 115 -16.34 0.12 0.00
C LYS A 115 -15.41 -0.96 -0.57
N ILE A 116 -14.14 -1.00 -0.12
CA ILE A 116 -13.16 -2.01 -0.53
C ILE A 116 -13.61 -3.40 -0.11
N TYR A 117 -13.98 -3.58 1.17
CA TYR A 117 -14.35 -4.88 1.69
C TYR A 117 -15.55 -5.47 0.96
N TYR A 118 -16.66 -4.74 0.88
CA TYR A 118 -17.89 -5.29 0.29
C TYR A 118 -17.79 -5.53 -1.21
N ASN A 119 -17.01 -4.73 -1.94
CA ASN A 119 -16.79 -4.98 -3.37
C ASN A 119 -15.96 -6.25 -3.61
N LEU A 120 -14.87 -6.47 -2.87
CA LEU A 120 -14.06 -7.68 -3.02
C LEU A 120 -14.69 -8.92 -2.42
N ALA A 121 -15.31 -8.84 -1.25
CA ALA A 121 -15.97 -9.97 -0.61
C ALA A 121 -17.24 -10.40 -1.37
N GLY A 122 -17.94 -9.43 -1.98
CA GLY A 122 -19.17 -9.67 -2.74
C GLY A 122 -18.94 -10.30 -4.11
N ASP A 123 -17.76 -10.17 -4.71
CA ASP A 123 -17.45 -10.75 -6.02
C ASP A 123 -16.42 -11.89 -5.90
N VAL A 124 -16.93 -13.14 -5.90
CA VAL A 124 -16.09 -14.34 -5.81
C VAL A 124 -15.21 -14.57 -7.05
N SER A 125 -15.54 -13.95 -8.17
CA SER A 125 -14.79 -14.08 -9.42
C SER A 125 -13.57 -13.17 -9.48
N LYS A 126 -13.46 -12.20 -8.58
CA LYS A 126 -12.39 -11.22 -8.53
C LYS A 126 -11.49 -11.44 -7.32
N SER A 127 -10.18 -11.30 -7.54
CA SER A 127 -9.16 -11.50 -6.51
C SER A 127 -8.59 -10.19 -5.97
N TRP A 128 -8.76 -9.08 -6.69
CA TRP A 128 -8.20 -7.79 -6.35
C TRP A 128 -8.98 -6.60 -6.91
N LEU A 129 -8.69 -5.42 -6.36
CA LEU A 129 -9.37 -4.16 -6.64
C LEU A 129 -8.34 -3.03 -6.75
N LEU A 130 -8.59 -2.10 -7.64
CA LEU A 130 -7.90 -0.82 -7.76
C LEU A 130 -8.93 0.30 -7.55
N CYS A 131 -8.70 1.18 -6.57
CA CYS A 131 -9.56 2.34 -6.34
C CYS A 131 -8.97 3.62 -6.95
N GLY A 132 -9.81 4.64 -7.14
CA GLY A 132 -9.37 5.96 -7.54
C GLY A 132 -8.52 6.64 -6.47
N THR A 133 -7.66 7.55 -6.91
CA THR A 133 -6.82 8.39 -6.06
C THR A 133 -6.77 9.82 -6.57
N ASN A 134 -6.53 10.76 -5.68
CA ASN A 134 -6.13 12.13 -6.01
C ASN A 134 -4.76 12.44 -5.40
N HIS A 135 -4.29 13.66 -5.55
CA HIS A 135 -2.99 14.10 -5.07
C HIS A 135 -3.11 15.36 -4.22
N THR A 136 -2.15 15.55 -3.30
CA THR A 136 -1.97 16.77 -2.54
C THR A 136 -0.49 17.11 -2.38
N GLN A 137 -0.17 18.40 -2.21
CA GLN A 137 1.17 18.91 -1.89
C GLN A 137 1.18 19.70 -0.57
N ASP A 138 0.03 19.85 0.06
CA ASP A 138 -0.20 20.70 1.23
C ASP A 138 -1.02 20.00 2.33
N ASP A 139 -0.70 18.74 2.56
CA ASP A 139 -1.25 17.92 3.64
C ASP A 139 -2.79 17.80 3.60
N GLY A 140 -3.36 17.84 2.38
CA GLY A 140 -4.80 17.63 2.18
C GLY A 140 -5.64 18.92 2.25
N HIS A 141 -5.01 20.09 2.19
CA HIS A 141 -5.77 21.36 2.06
C HIS A 141 -6.29 21.57 0.63
N ASN A 142 -5.53 21.13 -0.38
CA ASN A 142 -5.96 21.17 -1.77
C ASN A 142 -5.67 19.81 -2.45
N PHE A 143 -6.63 19.37 -3.27
CA PHE A 143 -6.54 18.13 -4.03
C PHE A 143 -6.55 18.44 -5.53
N PHE A 144 -5.81 17.63 -6.29
CA PHE A 144 -5.69 17.75 -7.73
C PHE A 144 -5.40 16.38 -8.39
N TRP A 145 -5.55 16.30 -9.71
CA TRP A 145 -5.26 15.12 -10.52
C TRP A 145 -5.91 13.83 -10.02
N ASP A 146 -7.21 13.74 -10.16
CA ASP A 146 -7.91 12.49 -9.95
C ASP A 146 -7.43 11.45 -10.97
N ILE A 147 -6.98 10.31 -10.47
CA ILE A 147 -6.58 9.17 -11.28
C ILE A 147 -7.53 8.01 -10.99
N PHE A 148 -8.16 7.52 -12.05
CA PHE A 148 -8.94 6.29 -12.03
C PHE A 148 -8.12 5.20 -12.72
N PRO A 149 -7.57 4.23 -11.98
CA PRO A 149 -6.63 3.23 -12.50
C PRO A 149 -7.15 2.50 -13.74
N ARG A 150 -6.31 2.39 -14.76
CA ARG A 150 -6.55 1.57 -15.96
C ARG A 150 -5.22 1.04 -16.48
N PHE A 151 -5.24 -0.19 -16.98
CA PHE A 151 -4.07 -0.74 -17.66
C PHE A 151 -3.90 -0.11 -19.04
N ASN A 152 -2.65 0.01 -19.45
CA ASN A 152 -2.25 0.38 -20.81
C ASN A 152 -1.19 -0.58 -21.35
N ASP A 153 -0.99 -0.61 -22.65
CA ASP A 153 -0.06 -1.54 -23.31
C ASP A 153 1.42 -1.21 -23.04
N ASN A 154 1.72 0.03 -22.60
CA ASN A 154 3.07 0.49 -22.31
C ASN A 154 3.41 0.46 -20.81
N LEU A 155 2.66 -0.30 -20.02
CA LEU A 155 2.87 -0.37 -18.58
C LEU A 155 4.30 -0.78 -18.24
N LEU A 156 4.82 -1.86 -18.86
CA LEU A 156 6.18 -2.33 -18.66
C LEU A 156 7.28 -1.40 -19.23
N ASP A 157 6.90 -0.38 -20.00
CA ASP A 157 7.79 0.72 -20.41
C ASP A 157 7.84 1.85 -19.38
N GLY A 158 7.18 1.69 -18.22
CA GLY A 158 7.16 2.67 -17.15
C GLY A 158 6.05 3.71 -17.28
N VAL A 159 5.07 3.50 -18.17
CA VAL A 159 3.89 4.37 -18.27
C VAL A 159 2.86 3.93 -17.24
N ASN A 160 3.00 4.42 -16.00
CA ASN A 160 2.10 4.11 -14.91
C ASN A 160 0.81 4.94 -15.00
N THR A 161 -0.30 4.28 -15.34
CA THR A 161 -1.67 4.85 -15.35
C THR A 161 -2.54 4.28 -14.22
N ILE A 162 -1.91 3.64 -13.23
CA ILE A 162 -2.58 3.01 -12.09
C ILE A 162 -2.41 3.85 -10.82
N SER A 163 -1.23 4.45 -10.62
CA SER A 163 -0.80 5.20 -9.44
C SER A 163 0.05 4.37 -8.47
N SER A 164 0.19 4.80 -7.22
CA SER A 164 0.97 4.12 -6.19
C SER A 164 0.28 2.84 -5.70
N PRO A 165 0.99 1.89 -5.06
CA PRO A 165 0.37 0.70 -4.46
C PRO A 165 -0.69 0.98 -3.41
N SER A 166 -0.81 2.21 -2.93
CA SER A 166 -1.88 2.61 -2.01
C SER A 166 -3.27 2.53 -2.62
N VAL A 167 -3.42 2.37 -3.95
CA VAL A 167 -4.73 2.13 -4.59
C VAL A 167 -5.15 0.66 -4.57
N VAL A 168 -4.27 -0.27 -4.12
CA VAL A 168 -4.47 -1.72 -4.25
C VAL A 168 -5.12 -2.32 -3.01
N ALA A 169 -6.08 -3.21 -3.23
CA ALA A 169 -6.55 -4.18 -2.26
C ALA A 169 -6.72 -5.56 -2.93
N PHE A 170 -6.48 -6.65 -2.19
CA PHE A 170 -6.61 -8.00 -2.73
C PHE A 170 -7.00 -9.02 -1.65
N LYS A 171 -7.54 -10.15 -2.07
CA LYS A 171 -7.88 -11.27 -1.19
C LYS A 171 -6.60 -11.94 -0.66
N LYS A 172 -6.65 -12.41 0.58
CA LYS A 172 -5.50 -12.99 1.28
C LYS A 172 -4.85 -14.20 0.59
N ASP A 173 -5.61 -14.94 -0.18
CA ASP A 173 -5.15 -16.12 -0.93
C ASP A 173 -4.33 -15.78 -2.19
N VAL A 174 -4.23 -14.50 -2.54
CA VAL A 174 -3.33 -14.01 -3.59
C VAL A 174 -1.87 -14.19 -3.15
N LEU A 175 -1.07 -14.92 -3.95
CA LEU A 175 0.31 -15.26 -3.63
C LEU A 175 1.34 -14.35 -4.32
N VAL A 176 0.92 -13.40 -5.13
CA VAL A 176 1.81 -12.43 -5.80
C VAL A 176 2.51 -11.57 -4.76
N ARG A 177 3.80 -11.31 -4.99
CA ARG A 177 4.66 -10.47 -4.15
C ARG A 177 5.34 -9.42 -5.01
N PHE A 178 5.73 -8.33 -4.37
CA PHE A 178 6.59 -7.32 -5.00
C PHE A 178 7.97 -7.90 -5.27
N ASP A 179 8.53 -7.63 -6.44
CA ASP A 179 9.88 -8.06 -6.79
C ASP A 179 10.91 -7.19 -6.06
N GLU A 180 11.72 -7.82 -5.21
CA GLU A 180 12.68 -7.13 -4.34
C GLU A 180 13.96 -6.68 -5.06
N GLU A 181 14.11 -7.03 -6.34
CA GLU A 181 15.18 -6.55 -7.21
C GLU A 181 14.83 -5.21 -7.90
N LEU A 182 13.55 -4.79 -7.83
CA LEU A 182 13.05 -3.56 -8.44
C LEU A 182 13.01 -2.42 -7.43
N ILE A 183 13.28 -1.21 -7.90
CA ILE A 183 13.20 0.02 -7.09
C ILE A 183 12.13 0.95 -7.65
N TYR A 184 12.19 1.24 -8.94
CA TYR A 184 11.33 2.23 -9.60
C TYR A 184 10.06 1.61 -10.19
N LEU A 185 10.17 0.43 -10.82
CA LEU A 185 9.04 -0.28 -11.44
C LEU A 185 8.45 -1.39 -10.56
N MET A 186 8.71 -1.38 -9.26
CA MET A 186 8.18 -2.38 -8.34
C MET A 186 6.65 -2.48 -8.33
N ASP A 187 5.99 -1.35 -8.47
CA ASP A 187 4.53 -1.23 -8.54
C ASP A 187 3.99 -1.74 -9.88
N ILE A 188 4.60 -1.32 -10.96
CA ILE A 188 4.25 -1.73 -12.33
C ILE A 188 4.39 -3.25 -12.51
N ASP A 189 5.52 -3.82 -12.07
CA ASP A 189 5.75 -5.27 -12.09
C ASP A 189 4.66 -6.00 -11.29
N PHE A 190 4.34 -5.50 -10.09
CA PHE A 190 3.30 -6.08 -9.26
C PHE A 190 1.93 -6.05 -9.94
N TYR A 191 1.52 -4.93 -10.52
CA TYR A 191 0.23 -4.81 -11.22
C TYR A 191 0.16 -5.73 -12.42
N TYR A 192 1.23 -5.77 -13.22
CA TYR A 192 1.30 -6.64 -14.40
C TYR A 192 1.17 -8.13 -13.99
N ASN A 193 1.91 -8.54 -12.96
CA ASN A 193 1.88 -9.89 -12.44
C ASN A 193 0.51 -10.26 -11.86
N MET A 194 -0.12 -9.35 -11.12
CA MET A 194 -1.48 -9.52 -10.60
C MET A 194 -2.48 -9.76 -11.73
N ARG A 195 -2.45 -8.94 -12.77
CA ARG A 195 -3.33 -9.08 -13.93
C ARG A 195 -3.08 -10.38 -14.69
N LYS A 196 -1.80 -10.73 -14.92
CA LYS A 196 -1.40 -11.97 -15.62
C LYS A 196 -1.84 -13.22 -14.85
N THR A 197 -1.75 -13.21 -13.53
CA THR A 197 -2.01 -14.39 -12.68
C THR A 197 -3.46 -14.49 -12.22
N HIS A 198 -4.09 -13.37 -11.92
CA HIS A 198 -5.41 -13.29 -11.27
C HIS A 198 -6.48 -12.61 -12.13
N GLY A 199 -6.14 -12.19 -13.37
CA GLY A 199 -7.06 -11.52 -14.28
C GLY A 199 -7.32 -10.04 -13.92
N GLU A 200 -8.34 -9.47 -14.57
CA GLU A 200 -8.68 -8.05 -14.37
C GLU A 200 -9.17 -7.76 -12.97
N PRO A 201 -8.74 -6.62 -12.36
CA PRO A 201 -9.24 -6.17 -11.08
C PRO A 201 -10.72 -5.76 -11.12
N ILE A 202 -11.29 -5.48 -9.95
CA ILE A 202 -12.39 -4.54 -9.86
C ILE A 202 -11.79 -3.15 -10.02
N TYR A 203 -12.25 -2.38 -11.00
CA TYR A 203 -11.96 -0.96 -11.13
C TYR A 203 -13.04 -0.19 -10.36
N TYR A 204 -12.66 0.37 -9.22
CA TYR A 204 -13.57 1.13 -8.38
C TYR A 204 -13.35 2.63 -8.62
N ASP A 205 -14.29 3.25 -9.31
CA ASP A 205 -14.15 4.60 -9.87
C ASP A 205 -14.53 5.73 -8.88
N ASP A 206 -14.32 5.51 -7.57
CA ASP A 206 -14.36 6.56 -6.56
C ASP A 206 -12.94 6.82 -6.02
N VAL A 207 -12.65 8.07 -5.70
CA VAL A 207 -11.41 8.46 -5.03
C VAL A 207 -11.49 8.04 -3.56
N LEU A 208 -10.70 7.02 -3.18
CA LEU A 208 -10.65 6.53 -1.80
C LEU A 208 -9.35 6.88 -1.08
N VAL A 209 -8.32 7.24 -1.83
CA VAL A 209 -6.95 7.47 -1.33
C VAL A 209 -6.44 8.79 -1.86
N THR A 210 -5.61 9.46 -1.08
CA THR A 210 -4.81 10.61 -1.50
C THR A 210 -3.34 10.25 -1.49
N ASN A 211 -2.65 10.47 -2.60
CA ASN A 211 -1.21 10.38 -2.68
C ASN A 211 -0.57 11.73 -2.36
N ARG A 212 0.35 11.75 -1.41
CA ARG A 212 1.12 12.94 -1.04
C ARG A 212 2.30 13.09 -1.97
N ILE A 213 2.42 14.24 -2.65
CA ILE A 213 3.59 14.59 -3.46
C ILE A 213 4.50 15.47 -2.64
N HIS A 214 5.70 14.99 -2.34
CA HIS A 214 6.71 15.74 -1.58
C HIS A 214 8.13 15.44 -2.07
N GLN A 215 9.07 16.32 -1.72
CA GLN A 215 10.46 16.25 -2.22
C GLN A 215 11.23 15.03 -1.69
N ASP A 216 10.81 14.49 -0.55
CA ASP A 216 11.50 13.37 0.09
C ASP A 216 11.02 12.01 -0.43
N SER A 217 10.05 11.94 -1.37
CA SER A 217 9.57 10.66 -1.93
C SER A 217 10.69 9.90 -2.62
N ILE A 218 10.63 8.57 -2.60
CA ILE A 218 11.64 7.72 -3.26
C ILE A 218 11.77 8.10 -4.73
N SER A 219 10.64 8.27 -5.43
CA SER A 219 10.62 8.65 -6.85
C SER A 219 11.24 10.02 -7.14
N SER A 220 11.22 10.94 -6.18
CA SER A 220 11.83 12.28 -6.31
C SER A 220 13.34 12.27 -6.11
N ASN A 221 13.88 11.28 -5.38
CA ASN A 221 15.28 11.21 -4.97
C ASN A 221 16.14 10.23 -5.78
N ILE A 222 15.55 9.53 -6.76
CA ILE A 222 16.30 8.61 -7.61
C ILE A 222 17.22 9.39 -8.54
N THR A 223 18.55 9.25 -8.31
CA THR A 223 19.58 9.67 -9.25
C THR A 223 19.65 8.69 -10.43
N ASN A 224 19.89 9.18 -11.65
CA ASN A 224 19.91 8.35 -12.87
C ASN A 224 18.56 7.64 -13.17
N ARG A 225 17.46 8.33 -12.94
CA ARG A 225 16.11 7.80 -13.11
C ARG A 225 15.86 7.17 -14.49
N GLU A 226 16.35 7.82 -15.56
CA GLU A 226 16.17 7.33 -16.93
C GLU A 226 16.88 5.99 -17.16
N GLU A 227 18.12 5.86 -16.70
CA GLU A 227 18.91 4.62 -16.80
C GLU A 227 18.26 3.49 -15.97
N LEU A 228 17.83 3.79 -14.75
CA LEU A 228 17.15 2.82 -13.88
C LEU A 228 15.86 2.34 -14.52
N LEU A 229 15.02 3.27 -15.01
CA LEU A 229 13.78 2.95 -15.70
C LEU A 229 14.02 2.04 -16.90
N GLN A 230 15.03 2.34 -17.73
CA GLN A 230 15.36 1.53 -18.90
C GLN A 230 15.78 0.13 -18.51
N ASN A 231 16.66 -0.01 -17.52
CA ASN A 231 17.15 -1.30 -17.05
C ASN A 231 16.02 -2.15 -16.44
N GLU A 232 15.20 -1.56 -15.59
CA GLU A 232 14.08 -2.27 -14.96
C GLU A 232 12.98 -2.62 -15.97
N SER A 233 12.73 -1.77 -16.99
CA SER A 233 11.80 -2.10 -18.08
C SER A 233 12.27 -3.31 -18.87
N ILE A 234 13.57 -3.38 -19.21
CA ILE A 234 14.16 -4.55 -19.89
C ILE A 234 14.01 -5.79 -19.01
N TYR A 235 14.34 -5.69 -17.72
CA TYR A 235 14.21 -6.78 -16.76
C TYR A 235 12.75 -7.28 -16.67
N CYS A 236 11.78 -6.39 -16.50
CA CYS A 236 10.37 -6.76 -16.42
C CYS A 236 9.88 -7.44 -17.71
N LYS A 237 10.25 -6.93 -18.89
CA LYS A 237 9.88 -7.55 -20.16
C LYS A 237 10.43 -8.96 -20.28
N GLN A 238 11.73 -9.16 -19.98
CA GLN A 238 12.35 -10.49 -20.01
C GLN A 238 11.73 -11.48 -19.01
N LYS A 239 11.24 -10.98 -17.87
CA LYS A 239 10.56 -11.79 -16.85
C LYS A 239 9.22 -12.33 -17.35
N TYR A 240 8.56 -11.66 -18.29
CA TYR A 240 7.21 -11.97 -18.72
C TYR A 240 7.10 -12.50 -20.18
N ASP A 241 8.19 -12.46 -20.95
CA ASP A 241 8.31 -13.11 -22.27
C ASP A 241 8.35 -14.65 -22.11
#